data_76573a34f0114002404f2f1b3bdc8aa6
#
_entry.id   76573a34f0114002404f2f1b3bdc8aa6
#
_cell.length_a   1.000
_cell.length_b   1.000
_cell.length_c   1.000
_cell.angle_alpha   90.00
_cell.angle_beta   90.00
_cell.angle_gamma   90.00
#
_symmetry.space_group_name_H-M   'P 1'
#
loop_
_entity.id
_entity.type
_entity.pdbx_description
1 polymer ?
#
loop_
_entity_poly.entity_id
_entity_poly.type
_entity_poly.pdbx_seq_one_letter_code
_entity_poly.pdbx_strand_id
1 'polypeptide(L)'
;MKLHNLKHTCIIPVLCAALLIPSYTVHADWEYNAEENTLRYKTKDGTYLTSVFRKIKGYTYYFNADGTVHTGWLDLKGDRYFFSESGAMLTSQWIGDKYLMKNGKMARSRWVDNHNVYVNKNG
;
A
#
# COMPACT_ATOMS: atom_id res chain seq x y z
N MET A 1 45.23 32.34 5.25
CA MET A 1 44.78 33.59 5.78
C MET A 1 43.25 33.68 5.77
N LYS A 2 42.68 34.09 4.74
CA LYS A 2 41.22 34.24 4.65
C LYS A 2 40.47 32.94 4.85
N LEU A 3 41.06 31.82 4.53
CA LEU A 3 40.52 30.50 4.69
C LEU A 3 40.24 30.09 6.14
N HIS A 4 40.96 30.68 7.07
CA HIS A 4 40.74 30.40 8.49
C HIS A 4 39.39 30.89 8.95
N ASN A 5 38.96 32.00 8.43
CA ASN A 5 37.68 32.59 8.78
C ASN A 5 36.52 31.75 8.29
N LEU A 6 36.67 31.14 7.11
CA LEU A 6 35.69 30.22 6.57
C LEU A 6 35.51 28.97 7.42
N LYS A 7 36.63 28.47 7.98
CA LYS A 7 36.56 27.32 8.88
C LYS A 7 35.78 27.62 10.16
N HIS A 8 36.00 28.79 10.72
CA HIS A 8 35.26 29.19 11.92
C HIS A 8 33.78 29.38 11.65
N THR A 9 33.46 29.97 10.54
CA THR A 9 32.04 30.15 10.16
C THR A 9 31.31 28.87 9.89
N CYS A 10 31.99 27.82 9.43
CA CYS A 10 31.38 26.50 9.24
C CYS A 10 31.06 25.79 10.55
N ILE A 11 31.89 25.98 11.59
CA ILE A 11 31.71 25.30 12.88
C ILE A 11 30.47 25.81 13.59
N ILE A 12 30.28 27.11 13.64
CA ILE A 12 29.15 27.73 14.33
C ILE A 12 27.79 27.39 13.68
N PRO A 13 27.64 27.47 12.37
CA PRO A 13 26.39 27.05 11.71
C PRO A 13 26.03 25.61 11.95
N VAL A 14 27.00 24.71 12.01
CA VAL A 14 26.76 23.29 12.29
C VAL A 14 26.15 23.09 13.67
N LEU A 15 26.65 23.77 14.69
CA LEU A 15 26.06 23.71 16.02
C LEU A 15 24.65 24.30 16.06
N CYS A 16 24.44 25.43 15.42
CA CYS A 16 23.12 26.04 15.32
C CYS A 16 22.15 25.15 14.57
N ALA A 17 22.58 24.51 13.50
CA ALA A 17 21.78 23.57 12.74
C ALA A 17 21.37 22.34 13.58
N ALA A 18 22.27 21.83 14.42
CA ALA A 18 21.96 20.73 15.34
C ALA A 18 20.89 21.11 16.38
N LEU A 19 20.89 22.36 16.82
CA LEU A 19 19.91 22.88 17.78
C LEU A 19 18.56 23.19 17.12
N LEU A 20 18.58 23.45 15.83
CA LEU A 20 17.40 23.83 15.04
C LEU A 20 16.89 22.68 14.14
N ILE A 21 17.32 21.44 14.38
CA ILE A 21 16.81 20.31 13.63
C ILE A 21 15.28 20.31 13.80
N PRO A 22 14.53 20.62 12.75
CA PRO A 22 13.09 20.49 12.83
C PRO A 22 12.76 19.03 13.14
N SER A 23 11.86 18.82 14.06
CA SER A 23 11.29 17.49 14.28
C SER A 23 10.59 17.09 13.01
N TYR A 24 11.24 16.30 12.18
CA TYR A 24 10.59 15.70 11.04
C TYR A 24 9.57 14.72 11.58
N THR A 25 8.31 15.12 11.56
CA THR A 25 7.23 14.18 11.77
C THR A 25 7.18 13.28 10.54
N VAL A 26 7.57 12.03 10.71
CA VAL A 26 7.35 11.02 9.67
C VAL A 26 5.85 10.79 9.61
N HIS A 27 5.23 11.25 8.55
CA HIS A 27 3.83 10.97 8.27
C HIS A 27 3.73 9.65 7.54
N ALA A 28 2.68 8.90 7.83
CA ALA A 28 2.32 7.75 7.02
C ALA A 28 1.87 8.25 5.64
N ASP A 29 2.49 7.77 4.57
CA ASP A 29 2.20 8.25 3.23
C ASP A 29 2.51 7.24 2.14
N TRP A 30 1.94 7.52 0.96
CA TRP A 30 2.18 6.77 -0.25
C TRP A 30 3.48 7.20 -0.93
N GLU A 31 4.28 6.22 -1.36
CA GLU A 31 5.47 6.44 -2.16
C GLU A 31 5.35 5.72 -3.50
N TYR A 32 5.44 6.47 -4.59
CA TYR A 32 5.41 5.94 -5.96
C TYR A 32 6.81 5.91 -6.56
N ASN A 33 7.21 4.74 -7.05
CA ASN A 33 8.42 4.55 -7.84
C ASN A 33 8.06 4.52 -9.32
N ALA A 34 8.41 5.58 -10.05
CA ALA A 34 8.09 5.72 -11.46
C ALA A 34 8.89 4.75 -12.37
N GLU A 35 10.10 4.38 -11.98
CA GLU A 35 10.95 3.46 -12.77
C GLU A 35 10.39 2.05 -12.76
N GLU A 36 9.91 1.60 -11.61
CA GLU A 36 9.34 0.27 -11.43
C GLU A 36 7.81 0.24 -11.59
N ASN A 37 7.19 1.40 -11.74
CA ASN A 37 5.73 1.57 -11.73
C ASN A 37 5.09 0.89 -10.50
N THR A 38 5.67 1.09 -9.34
CA THR A 38 5.24 0.48 -8.08
C THR A 38 4.83 1.51 -7.05
N LEU A 39 3.90 1.12 -6.19
CA LEU A 39 3.38 1.93 -5.10
C LEU A 39 3.63 1.21 -3.78
N ARG A 40 4.12 1.94 -2.77
CA ARG A 40 4.35 1.46 -1.40
C ARG A 40 3.69 2.39 -0.40
N TYR A 41 3.48 1.91 0.81
CA TYR A 41 2.95 2.74 1.89
C TYR A 41 3.89 2.71 3.09
N LYS A 42 4.41 3.89 3.42
CA LYS A 42 5.29 4.10 4.55
C LYS A 42 4.46 4.45 5.77
N THR A 43 4.68 3.76 6.86
CA THR A 43 4.00 4.01 8.12
C THR A 43 4.63 5.16 8.90
N LYS A 44 3.99 5.60 9.97
CA LYS A 44 4.48 6.72 10.82
C LYS A 44 5.82 6.44 11.47
N ASP A 45 6.20 5.18 11.64
CA ASP A 45 7.51 4.79 12.19
C ASP A 45 8.61 4.67 11.11
N GLY A 46 8.26 4.98 9.85
CA GLY A 46 9.20 4.96 8.74
C GLY A 46 9.37 3.60 8.06
N THR A 47 8.65 2.57 8.49
CA THR A 47 8.68 1.24 7.86
C THR A 47 7.63 1.11 6.75
N TYR A 48 7.81 0.15 5.84
CA TYR A 48 6.82 -0.16 4.82
C TYR A 48 5.89 -1.27 5.26
N LEU A 49 4.63 -1.20 4.83
CA LEU A 49 3.70 -2.31 4.97
C LEU A 49 4.14 -3.46 4.05
N THR A 50 4.15 -4.68 4.58
CA THR A 50 4.51 -5.91 3.84
C THR A 50 3.60 -7.06 4.24
N SER A 51 3.24 -7.93 3.29
CA SER A 51 2.47 -9.15 3.51
C SER A 51 1.21 -8.94 4.36
N VAL A 52 0.46 -7.86 4.12
CA VAL A 52 -0.67 -7.47 4.97
C VAL A 52 -1.78 -6.78 4.18
N PHE A 53 -3.02 -7.03 4.58
CA PHE A 53 -4.15 -6.19 4.20
C PHE A 53 -4.16 -4.92 5.06
N ARG A 54 -4.43 -3.78 4.44
CA ARG A 54 -4.61 -2.52 5.17
C ARG A 54 -5.71 -1.68 4.54
N LYS A 55 -6.60 -1.16 5.37
CA LYS A 55 -7.59 -0.17 4.96
C LYS A 55 -7.01 1.23 5.13
N ILE A 56 -6.99 1.99 4.03
CA ILE A 56 -6.47 3.36 3.99
C ILE A 56 -7.50 4.23 3.29
N LYS A 57 -7.99 5.24 3.97
CA LYS A 57 -9.01 6.19 3.44
C LYS A 57 -10.22 5.49 2.79
N GLY A 58 -10.71 4.43 3.42
CA GLY A 58 -11.90 3.71 2.97
C GLY A 58 -11.67 2.58 1.97
N TYR A 59 -10.49 2.47 1.37
CA TYR A 59 -10.12 1.40 0.46
C TYR A 59 -9.22 0.37 1.12
N THR A 60 -9.40 -0.90 0.77
CA THR A 60 -8.55 -1.99 1.27
C THR A 60 -7.50 -2.33 0.22
N TYR A 61 -6.26 -2.42 0.66
CA TYR A 61 -5.08 -2.78 -0.15
C TYR A 61 -4.43 -4.03 0.42
N TYR A 62 -3.71 -4.75 -0.41
CA TYR A 62 -2.77 -5.77 0.02
C TYR A 62 -1.36 -5.38 -0.38
N PHE A 63 -0.43 -5.49 0.56
CA PHE A 63 0.98 -5.20 0.34
C PHE A 63 1.74 -6.52 0.20
N ASN A 64 2.45 -6.68 -0.90
CA ASN A 64 3.28 -7.84 -1.16
C ASN A 64 4.46 -7.93 -0.17
N ALA A 65 5.17 -9.05 -0.16
CA ALA A 65 6.33 -9.24 0.72
C ALA A 65 7.44 -8.19 0.50
N ASP A 66 7.58 -7.67 -0.70
CA ASP A 66 8.52 -6.60 -1.06
C ASP A 66 8.02 -5.18 -0.72
N GLY A 67 6.81 -5.07 -0.15
CA GLY A 67 6.17 -3.80 0.21
C GLY A 67 5.40 -3.13 -0.92
N THR A 68 5.39 -3.66 -2.12
CA THR A 68 4.60 -3.10 -3.22
C THR A 68 3.11 -3.41 -3.06
N VAL A 69 2.26 -2.49 -3.50
CA VAL A 69 0.82 -2.71 -3.55
C VAL A 69 0.49 -3.78 -4.59
N HIS A 70 -0.33 -4.74 -4.20
CA HIS A 70 -0.79 -5.79 -5.10
C HIS A 70 -1.87 -5.25 -6.06
N THR A 71 -1.81 -5.68 -7.32
CA THR A 71 -2.83 -5.42 -8.35
C THR A 71 -3.21 -6.73 -9.01
N GLY A 72 -4.45 -6.82 -9.53
CA GLY A 72 -4.96 -8.03 -10.16
C GLY A 72 -5.35 -9.11 -9.14
N TRP A 73 -5.36 -10.36 -9.57
CA TRP A 73 -5.75 -11.51 -8.75
C TRP A 73 -4.71 -11.84 -7.69
N LEU A 74 -5.18 -12.14 -6.48
CA LEU A 74 -4.36 -12.61 -5.36
C LEU A 74 -4.97 -13.88 -4.78
N ASP A 75 -4.20 -14.96 -4.76
CA ASP A 75 -4.54 -16.17 -4.03
C ASP A 75 -3.82 -16.16 -2.68
N LEU A 76 -4.58 -16.18 -1.60
CA LEU A 76 -4.04 -16.12 -0.25
C LEU A 76 -4.83 -17.02 0.69
N LYS A 77 -4.17 -17.99 1.31
CA LYS A 77 -4.75 -18.92 2.30
C LYS A 77 -6.05 -19.59 1.83
N GLY A 78 -6.11 -19.98 0.56
CA GLY A 78 -7.28 -20.65 -0.03
C GLY A 78 -8.38 -19.73 -0.53
N ASP A 79 -8.32 -18.46 -0.22
CA ASP A 79 -9.22 -17.44 -0.74
C ASP A 79 -8.60 -16.68 -1.92
N ARG A 80 -9.44 -16.14 -2.79
CA ARG A 80 -9.01 -15.38 -3.96
C ARG A 80 -9.66 -13.99 -3.93
N TYR A 81 -8.85 -12.95 -4.21
CA TYR A 81 -9.22 -11.54 -4.19
C TYR A 81 -8.84 -10.89 -5.51
N PHE A 82 -9.43 -9.75 -5.82
CA PHE A 82 -9.01 -8.95 -6.97
C PHE A 82 -8.82 -7.49 -6.59
N PHE A 83 -7.71 -6.91 -7.04
CA PHE A 83 -7.34 -5.52 -6.82
C PHE A 83 -7.29 -4.78 -8.15
N SER A 84 -7.81 -3.55 -8.17
CA SER A 84 -7.77 -2.68 -9.34
C SER A 84 -6.33 -2.28 -9.69
N GLU A 85 -6.16 -1.60 -10.80
CA GLU A 85 -4.85 -1.04 -11.20
C GLU A 85 -4.31 -0.03 -10.18
N SER A 86 -5.18 0.65 -9.44
CA SER A 86 -4.80 1.53 -8.33
C SER A 86 -4.51 0.78 -7.03
N GLY A 87 -4.65 -0.54 -7.00
CA GLY A 87 -4.42 -1.38 -5.84
C GLY A 87 -5.61 -1.52 -4.88
N ALA A 88 -6.75 -0.91 -5.16
CA ALA A 88 -7.94 -1.03 -4.33
C ALA A 88 -8.63 -2.39 -4.52
N MET A 89 -8.92 -3.08 -3.41
CA MET A 89 -9.65 -4.35 -3.43
C MET A 89 -11.08 -4.14 -3.96
N LEU A 90 -11.48 -4.92 -4.94
CA LEU A 90 -12.83 -4.89 -5.47
C LEU A 90 -13.76 -5.83 -4.68
N THR A 91 -15.02 -5.44 -4.55
CA THR A 91 -16.05 -6.16 -3.79
C THR A 91 -17.40 -6.07 -4.46
N SER A 92 -18.27 -7.04 -4.19
CA SER A 92 -19.68 -7.03 -4.63
C SER A 92 -19.85 -6.82 -6.12
N GLN A 93 -19.03 -7.48 -6.93
CA GLN A 93 -19.07 -7.32 -8.40
C GLN A 93 -18.47 -8.51 -9.12
N TRP A 94 -18.76 -8.60 -10.41
CA TRP A 94 -18.19 -9.56 -11.32
C TRP A 94 -16.87 -9.08 -11.90
N ILE A 95 -15.89 -9.97 -11.96
CA ILE A 95 -14.65 -9.83 -12.72
C ILE A 95 -14.60 -10.98 -13.71
N GLY A 96 -14.97 -10.71 -14.96
CA GLY A 96 -15.21 -11.76 -15.92
C GLY A 96 -16.34 -12.69 -15.45
N ASP A 97 -16.05 -13.98 -15.32
CA ASP A 97 -16.99 -15.01 -14.84
C ASP A 97 -16.88 -15.27 -13.32
N LYS A 98 -16.11 -14.50 -12.58
CA LYS A 98 -15.90 -14.65 -11.14
C LYS A 98 -16.59 -13.55 -10.36
N TYR A 99 -17.33 -13.91 -9.32
CA TYR A 99 -18.02 -12.94 -8.46
C TYR A 99 -17.23 -12.69 -7.17
N LEU A 100 -16.99 -11.40 -6.86
CA LEU A 100 -16.39 -10.97 -5.59
C LEU A 100 -17.49 -10.60 -4.60
N MET A 101 -17.45 -11.23 -3.45
CA MET A 101 -18.38 -10.95 -2.35
C MET A 101 -18.06 -9.61 -1.67
N LYS A 102 -18.95 -9.17 -0.78
CA LYS A 102 -18.78 -7.93 0.01
C LYS A 102 -17.47 -7.88 0.81
N ASN A 103 -16.95 -9.03 1.23
CA ASN A 103 -15.67 -9.14 1.94
C ASN A 103 -14.45 -9.22 1.02
N GLY A 104 -14.63 -9.10 -0.30
CA GLY A 104 -13.59 -9.18 -1.31
C GLY A 104 -13.22 -10.59 -1.77
N LYS A 105 -13.66 -11.63 -1.07
CA LYS A 105 -13.35 -13.01 -1.46
C LYS A 105 -14.16 -13.43 -2.69
N MET A 106 -13.52 -14.15 -3.58
CA MET A 106 -14.22 -14.79 -4.70
C MET A 106 -15.23 -15.81 -4.16
N ALA A 107 -16.46 -15.72 -4.63
CA ALA A 107 -17.54 -16.66 -4.26
C ALA A 107 -17.26 -18.05 -4.84
N ARG A 108 -17.58 -19.08 -4.06
CA ARG A 108 -17.52 -20.49 -4.49
C ARG A 108 -18.69 -21.27 -3.88
N SER A 109 -19.24 -22.20 -4.66
CA SER A 109 -20.31 -23.10 -4.23
C SER A 109 -21.48 -22.38 -3.56
N ARG A 110 -21.97 -21.30 -4.16
CA ARG A 110 -23.06 -20.49 -3.61
C ARG A 110 -23.82 -19.68 -4.64
N TRP A 111 -25.00 -19.26 -4.25
CA TRP A 111 -25.78 -18.28 -4.99
C TRP A 111 -25.21 -16.87 -4.75
N VAL A 112 -25.10 -16.10 -5.81
CA VAL A 112 -24.64 -14.70 -5.82
C VAL A 112 -25.65 -13.84 -6.61
N ASP A 113 -25.42 -12.54 -6.64
CA ASP A 113 -26.23 -11.58 -7.39
C ASP A 113 -27.74 -11.72 -7.04
N ASN A 114 -28.06 -11.52 -5.76
CA ASN A 114 -29.42 -11.68 -5.21
C ASN A 114 -30.07 -13.03 -5.50
N HIS A 115 -29.29 -14.12 -5.48
CA HIS A 115 -29.70 -15.49 -5.77
C HIS A 115 -30.07 -15.74 -7.25
N ASN A 116 -29.61 -14.90 -8.16
CA ASN A 116 -29.86 -15.09 -9.60
C ASN A 116 -28.85 -16.04 -10.26
N VAL A 117 -27.63 -16.12 -9.74
CA VAL A 117 -26.58 -16.95 -10.32
C VAL A 117 -25.94 -17.86 -9.26
N TYR A 118 -25.79 -19.11 -9.58
CA TYR A 118 -25.03 -20.06 -8.75
C TYR A 118 -23.61 -20.21 -9.30
N VAL A 119 -22.61 -19.92 -8.49
CA VAL A 119 -21.19 -20.19 -8.80
C VAL A 119 -20.77 -21.53 -8.20
N ASN A 120 -20.07 -22.32 -8.99
CA ASN A 120 -19.58 -23.63 -8.57
C ASN A 120 -18.34 -23.55 -7.65
N LYS A 121 -17.71 -24.68 -7.37
CA LYS A 121 -16.50 -24.73 -6.51
C LYS A 121 -15.29 -23.97 -7.05
N ASN A 122 -15.26 -23.69 -8.34
CA ASN A 122 -14.18 -22.96 -9.00
C ASN A 122 -14.48 -21.44 -9.13
N GLY A 123 -15.68 -21.04 -8.69
CA GLY A 123 -16.14 -19.66 -8.76
C GLY A 123 -16.90 -19.33 -10.01
#